data_3ce617e55e753c31e903db63f8abc16c
#
_entry.id   3ce617e55e753c31e903db63f8abc16c
#
_cell.length_a   1.000
_cell.length_b   1.000
_cell.length_c   1.000
_cell.angle_alpha   90.00
_cell.angle_beta   90.00
_cell.angle_gamma   90.00
#
_symmetry.space_group_name_H-M   'P 1'
#
loop_
_entity.id
_entity.type
_entity.pdbx_description
1 polymer ?
#
loop_
_entity_poly.entity_id
_entity_poly.type
_entity_poly.pdbx_seq_one_letter_code
_entity_poly.pdbx_strand_id
1 'polypeptide(L)' 'MNDEQLIDALIEQIKQDVKNEDFTAIEELLWTCPRQYLIAYLPEEKQNA' A
#
# COMPACT_ATOMS: atom_id res chain seq x y z
N MET A 1 7.98 3.80 18.30
CA MET A 1 8.10 2.85 17.17
C MET A 1 8.96 3.50 16.09
N ASN A 2 10.02 2.82 15.63
CA ASN A 2 10.84 3.37 14.57
C ASN A 2 10.20 3.11 13.20
N ASP A 3 10.77 3.66 12.13
CA ASP A 3 10.19 3.57 10.80
C ASP A 3 10.08 2.13 10.30
N GLU A 4 11.08 1.31 10.59
CA GLU A 4 11.06 -0.09 10.19
C GLU A 4 9.94 -0.86 10.88
N GLN A 5 9.78 -0.65 12.17
CA GLN A 5 8.69 -1.28 12.93
C GLN A 5 7.33 -0.80 12.45
N LEU A 6 7.22 0.48 12.11
CA LEU A 6 5.97 1.04 11.59
C LEU A 6 5.62 0.40 10.25
N ILE A 7 6.57 0.28 9.35
CA ILE A 7 6.34 -0.33 8.05
C ILE A 7 5.95 -1.79 8.19
N ASP A 8 6.62 -2.53 9.07
CA ASP A 8 6.28 -3.93 9.33
C ASP A 8 4.85 -4.06 9.87
N ALA A 9 4.46 -3.18 10.77
CA ALA A 9 3.11 -3.17 11.33
C ALA A 9 2.07 -2.85 10.25
N LEU A 10 2.38 -1.90 9.36
CA LEU A 10 1.49 -1.54 8.26
C LEU A 10 1.31 -2.71 7.29
N ILE A 11 2.40 -3.39 6.95
CA ILE A 11 2.34 -4.57 6.07
C ILE A 11 1.45 -5.64 6.68
N GLU A 12 1.60 -5.92 7.96
CA GLU A 12 0.76 -6.90 8.64
C GLU A 12 -0.71 -6.48 8.64
N GLN A 13 -0.98 -5.20 8.86
CA GLN A 13 -2.35 -4.70 8.82
C GLN A 13 -2.94 -4.78 7.42
N ILE A 14 -2.15 -4.48 6.40
CA ILE A 14 -2.59 -4.59 5.00
C ILE A 14 -2.94 -6.04 4.67
N LYS A 15 -2.12 -6.99 5.10
CA LYS A 15 -2.41 -8.41 4.90
C LYS A 15 -3.75 -8.81 5.53
N GLN A 16 -4.00 -8.31 6.73
CA GLN A 16 -5.24 -8.57 7.44
C GLN A 16 -6.45 -8.01 6.69
N ASP A 17 -6.32 -6.77 6.23
CA ASP A 17 -7.39 -6.09 5.49
C ASP A 17 -7.69 -6.78 4.16
N VAL A 18 -6.65 -7.21 3.44
CA VAL A 18 -6.81 -7.96 2.20
C VAL A 18 -7.52 -9.28 2.44
N LYS A 19 -7.14 -9.98 3.51
CA LYS A 19 -7.77 -11.24 3.88
C LYS A 19 -9.26 -11.05 4.16
N ASN A 20 -9.64 -9.93 4.74
CA ASN A 20 -11.03 -9.60 5.05
C ASN A 20 -11.74 -8.89 3.90
N GLU A 21 -11.05 -8.69 2.77
CA GLU A 21 -11.56 -7.97 1.61
C GLU A 21 -12.01 -6.55 1.94
N ASP A 22 -11.36 -5.94 2.94
CA ASP A 22 -11.61 -4.56 3.35
C ASP A 22 -10.49 -3.67 2.82
N PHE A 23 -10.77 -2.98 1.72
CA PHE A 23 -9.78 -2.15 1.05
C PHE A 23 -9.91 -0.66 1.36
N THR A 24 -10.86 -0.30 2.22
CA THR A 24 -11.15 1.11 2.49
C THR A 24 -9.94 1.86 3.04
N ALA A 25 -9.32 1.33 4.09
CA ALA A 25 -8.16 1.96 4.72
C ALA A 25 -6.94 1.97 3.78
N ILE A 26 -6.77 0.88 3.03
CA ILE A 26 -5.69 0.78 2.05
C ILE A 26 -5.87 1.83 0.96
N GLU A 27 -7.08 1.97 0.45
CA GLU A 27 -7.40 2.96 -0.57
C GLU A 27 -7.11 4.38 -0.08
N GLU A 28 -7.54 4.70 1.13
CA GLU A 28 -7.27 6.01 1.73
C GLU A 28 -5.78 6.28 1.85
N LEU A 29 -5.01 5.27 2.28
CA LEU A 29 -3.56 5.38 2.37
C LEU A 29 -2.94 5.67 1.01
N LEU A 30 -3.38 4.96 -0.02
CA LEU A 30 -2.87 5.14 -1.38
C LEU A 30 -3.18 6.53 -1.92
N TRP A 31 -4.33 7.10 -1.57
CA TRP A 31 -4.68 8.45 -1.98
C TRP A 31 -3.75 9.52 -1.39
N THR A 32 -3.10 9.22 -0.27
CA THR A 32 -2.15 10.16 0.35
C THR A 32 -0.74 10.03 -0.21
N CYS A 33 -0.46 9.00 -0.99
CA CYS A 33 0.86 8.78 -1.55
C CYS A 33 1.04 9.56 -2.85
N PRO A 34 2.23 10.13 -3.11
CA PRO A 34 2.52 10.74 -4.41
C PRO A 34 2.37 9.70 -5.54
N ARG A 35 1.77 10.14 -6.64
CA ARG A 35 1.50 9.30 -7.80
C ARG A 35 2.72 8.52 -8.29
N GLN A 36 3.88 9.16 -8.28
CA GLN A 36 5.12 8.54 -8.77
C GLN A 36 5.50 7.29 -7.99
N TYR A 37 5.21 7.27 -6.69
CA TYR A 37 5.51 6.09 -5.87
C TYR A 37 4.50 4.98 -6.11
N LEU A 38 3.27 5.33 -6.39
CA LEU A 38 2.24 4.34 -6.72
C LEU A 38 2.57 3.64 -8.03
N ILE A 39 2.98 4.42 -9.03
CA ILE A 39 3.36 3.88 -10.34
C ILE A 39 4.59 2.98 -10.21
N ALA A 40 5.57 3.41 -9.42
CA ALA A 40 6.81 2.65 -9.22
C ALA A 40 6.57 1.28 -8.59
N TYR A 41 5.50 1.13 -7.81
CA TYR A 41 5.17 -0.15 -7.19
C TYR A 41 4.62 -1.16 -8.19
N LEU A 42 3.98 -0.70 -9.26
CA LEU A 42 3.39 -1.59 -10.26
C LEU A 42 4.47 -2.26 -11.12
N PRO A 43 4.22 -3.49 -11.61
CA PRO A 43 5.09 -4.10 -12.62
C PRO A 43 5.15 -3.23 -13.88
N GLU A 44 6.27 -3.29 -14.60
CA GLU A 44 6.48 -2.47 -15.80
C GLU A 44 5.33 -2.56 -16.79
N GLU A 45 4.79 -3.73 -17.01
CA GLU A 45 3.69 -3.94 -17.95
C GLU A 45 2.41 -3.20 -17.56
N LYS A 46 2.26 -2.86 -16.28
CA LYS A 46 1.09 -2.11 -15.80
C LYS A 46 1.37 -0.61 -15.66
N GLN A 47 2.63 -0.21 -15.64
CA GLN A 47 3.00 1.20 -15.50
C GLN A 47 2.63 2.03 -16.72
N ASN A 48 2.46 1.40 -17.86
CA ASN A 48 2.11 2.05 -19.12
C ASN A 48 0.60 2.10 -19.38
N ALA A 49 -0.18 1.69 -18.43
CA ALA A 49 -1.63 1.68 -18.56
C ALA A 49 -2.24 3.07 -18.45
#